data_c4be2a383ad5666fb600837ea3fb73b3
#
_entry.id   c4be2a383ad5666fb600837ea3fb73b3
#
_cell.length_a   1.000
_cell.length_b   1.000
_cell.length_c   1.000
_cell.angle_alpha   90.00
_cell.angle_beta   90.00
_cell.angle_gamma   90.00
#
_symmetry.space_group_name_H-M   'P 1'
#
loop_
_entity.id
_entity.type
_entity.pdbx_description
1 polymer ?
#
loop_
_entity_poly.entity_id
_entity_poly.type
_entity_poly.pdbx_seq_one_letter_code
_entity_poly.pdbx_strand_id
1 'polypeptide(L)'
;MSDKKPTIDNVRRDAGSAMLRCLNECKFNEITYDMIASEAKHSAALIRRLFPTMTQMVDQGLQDLDDDIMAGFAEDLAEDVDADTRERILEGLIVRYEAYSPFKGAIKNLNMAALTNPSLASLTINRLSAVSKTILELSGDDTSGVKGLLRIKGLAGVALAAQRDWFADDTADMSVTIRVLDERLKQAESFAISLNIIPAHPKADEA
;
A
#
# COMPACT_ATOMS: atom_id res chain seq x y z
N MET A 1 -16.76 28.24 20.09
CA MET A 1 -16.37 27.14 19.22
C MET A 1 -16.81 25.86 19.91
N SER A 2 -17.77 25.15 19.33
CA SER A 2 -18.34 23.94 19.94
C SER A 2 -17.31 22.82 19.81
N ASP A 3 -16.70 22.39 20.90
CA ASP A 3 -15.84 21.22 20.97
C ASP A 3 -16.70 19.96 20.72
N LYS A 4 -16.89 19.63 19.44
CA LYS A 4 -17.56 18.38 19.05
C LYS A 4 -16.65 17.24 19.44
N LYS A 5 -17.07 16.49 20.47
CA LYS A 5 -16.34 15.32 20.95
C LYS A 5 -15.96 14.43 19.74
N PRO A 6 -14.67 14.07 19.55
CA PRO A 6 -14.26 13.29 18.39
C PRO A 6 -15.03 11.97 18.35
N THR A 7 -15.43 11.54 17.16
CA THR A 7 -16.07 10.24 16.96
C THR A 7 -15.05 9.13 17.19
N ILE A 8 -15.49 7.91 17.48
CA ILE A 8 -14.59 6.74 17.64
C ILE A 8 -13.76 6.53 16.37
N ASP A 9 -14.36 6.72 15.20
CA ASP A 9 -13.69 6.55 13.92
C ASP A 9 -12.59 7.59 13.72
N ASN A 10 -12.82 8.86 14.11
CA ASN A 10 -11.78 9.89 14.07
C ASN A 10 -10.61 9.52 14.99
N VAL A 11 -10.91 9.03 16.22
CA VAL A 11 -9.83 8.60 17.14
C VAL A 11 -9.04 7.43 16.57
N ARG A 12 -9.70 6.48 15.89
CA ARG A 12 -9.03 5.36 15.22
C ARG A 12 -8.11 5.83 14.10
N ARG A 13 -8.60 6.70 13.22
CA ARG A 13 -7.83 7.30 12.13
C ARG A 13 -6.63 8.10 12.65
N ASP A 14 -6.85 8.95 13.67
CA ASP A 14 -5.78 9.75 14.28
C ASP A 14 -4.71 8.87 14.92
N ALA A 15 -5.09 7.79 15.61
CA ALA A 15 -4.17 6.84 16.22
C ALA A 15 -3.38 6.04 15.17
N GLY A 16 -4.01 5.59 14.09
CA GLY A 16 -3.35 4.93 12.96
C GLY A 16 -2.33 5.83 12.29
N SER A 17 -2.71 7.06 11.97
CA SER A 17 -1.80 8.07 11.41
C SER A 17 -0.65 8.40 12.34
N ALA A 18 -0.91 8.56 13.66
CA ALA A 18 0.12 8.79 14.66
C ALA A 18 1.10 7.61 14.75
N MET A 19 0.59 6.37 14.64
CA MET A 19 1.43 5.17 14.62
C MET A 19 2.39 5.18 13.44
N LEU A 20 1.94 5.55 12.23
CA LEU A 20 2.82 5.67 11.06
C LEU A 20 3.87 6.77 11.23
N ARG A 21 3.50 7.92 11.82
CA ARG A 21 4.47 8.98 12.12
C ARG A 21 5.50 8.54 13.16
N CYS A 22 5.09 7.86 14.23
CA CYS A 22 6.01 7.30 15.22
C CYS A 22 6.96 6.25 14.57
N LEU A 23 6.44 5.39 13.70
CA LEU A 23 7.25 4.41 12.97
C LEU A 23 8.26 5.07 12.02
N ASN A 24 7.98 6.27 11.52
CA ASN A 24 8.91 6.98 10.67
C ASN A 24 10.19 7.39 11.41
N GLU A 25 10.07 7.66 12.71
CA GLU A 25 11.14 8.15 13.57
C GLU A 25 11.77 7.07 14.47
N CYS A 26 10.99 6.04 14.85
CA CYS A 26 11.35 5.04 15.85
C CYS A 26 11.17 3.62 15.34
N LYS A 27 11.92 2.67 15.93
CA LYS A 27 11.68 1.25 15.68
C LYS A 27 10.37 0.80 16.33
N PHE A 28 9.71 -0.19 15.74
CA PHE A 28 8.41 -0.68 16.20
C PHE A 28 8.39 -1.04 17.71
N ASN A 29 9.45 -1.67 18.21
CA ASN A 29 9.55 -2.10 19.60
C ASN A 29 9.85 -0.96 20.61
N GLU A 30 10.17 0.22 20.12
CA GLU A 30 10.43 1.42 20.94
C GLU A 30 9.16 2.27 21.10
N ILE A 31 8.14 2.04 20.27
CA ILE A 31 6.89 2.81 20.27
C ILE A 31 6.02 2.39 21.46
N THR A 32 5.51 3.40 22.18
CA THR A 32 4.60 3.21 23.33
C THR A 32 3.24 3.84 23.08
N TYR A 33 2.22 3.40 23.85
CA TYR A 33 0.89 4.02 23.77
C TYR A 33 0.91 5.50 24.14
N ASP A 34 1.81 5.92 25.03
CA ASP A 34 1.93 7.31 25.43
C ASP A 34 2.51 8.19 24.32
N MET A 35 3.46 7.68 23.53
CA MET A 35 3.97 8.35 22.32
C MET A 35 2.84 8.56 21.31
N ILE A 36 2.08 7.50 21.01
CA ILE A 36 0.98 7.58 20.06
C ILE A 36 -0.11 8.52 20.58
N ALA A 37 -0.43 8.46 21.88
CA ALA A 37 -1.42 9.33 22.52
C ALA A 37 -1.06 10.82 22.42
N SER A 38 0.21 11.13 22.65
CA SER A 38 0.76 12.49 22.49
C SER A 38 0.65 12.98 21.04
N GLU A 39 1.04 12.13 20.09
CA GLU A 39 1.02 12.45 18.66
C GLU A 39 -0.40 12.57 18.11
N ALA A 40 -1.30 11.67 18.52
CA ALA A 40 -2.70 11.67 18.11
C ALA A 40 -3.57 12.70 18.87
N LYS A 41 -3.03 13.34 19.93
CA LYS A 41 -3.77 14.27 20.81
C LYS A 41 -5.01 13.65 21.46
N HIS A 42 -4.91 12.38 21.81
CA HIS A 42 -5.94 11.61 22.51
C HIS A 42 -5.39 10.96 23.79
N SER A 43 -6.27 10.50 24.70
CA SER A 43 -5.78 9.84 25.90
C SER A 43 -5.25 8.43 25.60
N ALA A 44 -4.14 8.03 26.22
CA ALA A 44 -3.56 6.70 26.08
C ALA A 44 -4.52 5.59 26.50
N ALA A 45 -5.36 5.85 27.53
CA ALA A 45 -6.39 4.91 28.00
C ALA A 45 -7.44 4.65 26.90
N LEU A 46 -7.88 5.68 26.18
CA LEU A 46 -8.82 5.54 25.07
C LEU A 46 -8.20 4.75 23.91
N ILE A 47 -6.99 5.11 23.50
CA ILE A 47 -6.28 4.41 22.39
C ILE A 47 -6.07 2.95 22.76
N ARG A 48 -5.60 2.62 23.97
CA ARG A 48 -5.40 1.24 24.43
C ARG A 48 -6.69 0.43 24.44
N ARG A 49 -7.82 1.07 24.76
CA ARG A 49 -9.15 0.42 24.69
C ARG A 49 -9.58 0.12 23.25
N LEU A 50 -9.27 1.01 22.30
CA LEU A 50 -9.64 0.86 20.90
C LEU A 50 -8.71 -0.10 20.15
N PHE A 51 -7.45 -0.16 20.56
CA PHE A 51 -6.40 -0.98 19.97
C PHE A 51 -5.67 -1.78 21.06
N PRO A 52 -6.12 -3.01 21.34
CA PRO A 52 -5.44 -3.90 22.28
C PRO A 52 -3.99 -4.22 21.93
N THR A 53 -3.61 -4.09 20.65
CA THR A 53 -2.24 -4.35 20.18
C THR A 53 -1.73 -3.22 19.28
N MET A 54 -0.41 -3.00 19.28
CA MET A 54 0.26 -2.06 18.39
C MET A 54 0.08 -2.45 16.92
N THR A 55 0.05 -3.75 16.63
CA THR A 55 -0.16 -4.28 15.26
C THR A 55 -1.51 -3.84 14.67
N GLN A 56 -2.57 -3.74 15.51
CA GLN A 56 -3.86 -3.24 15.06
C GLN A 56 -3.83 -1.75 14.69
N MET A 57 -3.00 -0.95 15.37
CA MET A 57 -2.83 0.46 14.99
C MET A 57 -2.02 0.61 13.69
N VAL A 58 -1.01 -0.24 13.49
CA VAL A 58 -0.31 -0.32 12.19
C VAL A 58 -1.28 -0.68 11.08
N ASP A 59 -2.13 -1.69 11.31
CA ASP A 59 -3.15 -2.13 10.33
C ASP A 59 -4.10 -0.98 9.97
N GLN A 60 -4.62 -0.28 10.98
CA GLN A 60 -5.50 0.88 10.78
C GLN A 60 -4.81 1.97 9.97
N GLY A 61 -3.58 2.36 10.34
CA GLY A 61 -2.86 3.43 9.65
C GLY A 61 -2.54 3.10 8.19
N LEU A 62 -2.14 1.86 7.91
CA LEU A 62 -1.89 1.41 6.53
C LEU A 62 -3.19 1.29 5.74
N GLN A 63 -4.28 0.82 6.37
CA GLN A 63 -5.58 0.73 5.72
C GLN A 63 -6.09 2.10 5.33
N ASP A 64 -6.15 3.04 6.27
CA ASP A 64 -6.67 4.38 6.02
C ASP A 64 -5.88 5.08 4.91
N LEU A 65 -4.55 4.90 4.90
CA LEU A 65 -3.69 5.46 3.86
C LEU A 65 -3.96 4.81 2.49
N ASP A 66 -4.03 3.48 2.42
CA ASP A 66 -4.33 2.78 1.17
C ASP A 66 -5.74 3.12 0.66
N ASP A 67 -6.76 3.23 1.54
CA ASP A 67 -8.13 3.58 1.18
C ASP A 67 -8.21 5.01 0.60
N ASP A 68 -7.54 5.98 1.24
CA ASP A 68 -7.50 7.37 0.76
C ASP A 68 -6.79 7.47 -0.62
N ILE A 69 -5.69 6.73 -0.82
CA ILE A 69 -4.95 6.68 -2.09
C ILE A 69 -5.82 6.06 -3.19
N MET A 70 -6.45 4.94 -2.91
CA MET A 70 -7.26 4.24 -3.91
C MET A 70 -8.53 4.99 -4.27
N ALA A 71 -9.10 5.79 -3.36
CA ALA A 71 -10.20 6.69 -3.67
C ALA A 71 -9.77 7.78 -4.68
N GLY A 72 -8.62 8.44 -4.47
CA GLY A 72 -8.08 9.41 -5.42
C GLY A 72 -7.75 8.76 -6.77
N PHE A 73 -7.09 7.61 -6.77
CA PHE A 73 -6.78 6.88 -8.00
C PHE A 73 -8.03 6.51 -8.81
N ALA A 74 -9.13 6.14 -8.14
CA ALA A 74 -10.39 5.86 -8.82
C ALA A 74 -11.01 7.09 -9.48
N GLU A 75 -10.84 8.29 -8.89
CA GLU A 75 -11.27 9.55 -9.47
C GLU A 75 -10.43 9.89 -10.71
N ASP A 76 -9.10 9.77 -10.63
CA ASP A 76 -8.18 10.02 -11.75
C ASP A 76 -8.45 9.09 -12.95
N LEU A 77 -8.70 7.80 -12.71
CA LEU A 77 -9.04 6.83 -13.75
C LEU A 77 -10.36 7.14 -14.47
N ALA A 78 -11.30 7.82 -13.82
CA ALA A 78 -12.55 8.21 -14.45
C ALA A 78 -12.35 9.32 -15.52
N GLU A 79 -11.24 10.07 -15.43
CA GLU A 79 -10.87 11.12 -16.36
C GLU A 79 -10.02 10.59 -17.54
N ASP A 80 -9.23 9.51 -17.32
CA ASP A 80 -8.37 8.90 -18.33
C ASP A 80 -9.01 7.62 -18.92
N VAL A 81 -9.83 7.82 -19.97
CA VAL A 81 -10.58 6.74 -20.63
C VAL A 81 -9.73 5.91 -21.59
N ASP A 82 -8.62 6.46 -22.09
CA ASP A 82 -7.84 5.88 -23.19
C ASP A 82 -6.68 4.97 -22.74
N ALA A 83 -6.28 5.01 -21.46
CA ALA A 83 -5.21 4.19 -20.90
C ALA A 83 -5.55 2.70 -20.94
N ASP A 84 -4.59 1.85 -21.32
CA ASP A 84 -4.77 0.40 -21.26
C ASP A 84 -4.70 -0.15 -19.82
N THR A 85 -5.13 -1.39 -19.62
CA THR A 85 -5.17 -2.04 -18.28
C THR A 85 -3.79 -2.05 -17.63
N ARG A 86 -2.72 -2.28 -18.41
CA ARG A 86 -1.37 -2.34 -17.87
C ARG A 86 -0.87 -0.96 -17.43
N GLU A 87 -1.15 0.08 -18.21
CA GLU A 87 -0.82 1.47 -17.88
C GLU A 87 -1.52 1.89 -16.60
N ARG A 88 -2.82 1.57 -16.44
CA ARG A 88 -3.58 1.81 -15.22
C ARG A 88 -3.01 1.08 -14.01
N ILE A 89 -2.59 -0.18 -14.16
CA ILE A 89 -1.93 -0.93 -13.07
C ILE A 89 -0.61 -0.28 -12.66
N LEU A 90 0.20 0.13 -13.63
CA LEU A 90 1.46 0.84 -13.38
C LEU A 90 1.21 2.15 -12.63
N GLU A 91 0.25 2.94 -13.10
CA GLU A 91 -0.16 4.20 -12.46
C GLU A 91 -0.61 3.99 -11.01
N GLY A 92 -1.48 3.01 -10.75
CA GLY A 92 -1.91 2.69 -9.40
C GLY A 92 -0.76 2.32 -8.46
N LEU A 93 0.29 1.65 -8.96
CA LEU A 93 1.50 1.40 -8.20
C LEU A 93 2.30 2.69 -7.95
N ILE A 94 2.45 3.56 -8.96
CA ILE A 94 3.17 4.83 -8.87
C ILE A 94 2.51 5.73 -7.83
N VAL A 95 1.21 6.00 -7.95
CA VAL A 95 0.43 6.83 -7.02
C VAL A 95 0.58 6.32 -5.58
N ARG A 96 0.54 5.01 -5.39
CA ARG A 96 0.77 4.42 -4.06
C ARG A 96 2.17 4.71 -3.53
N TYR A 97 3.22 4.52 -4.33
CA TYR A 97 4.60 4.78 -3.89
C TYR A 97 4.85 6.25 -3.60
N GLU A 98 4.27 7.16 -4.39
CA GLU A 98 4.31 8.60 -4.16
C GLU A 98 3.69 8.97 -2.82
N ALA A 99 2.47 8.51 -2.56
CA ALA A 99 1.76 8.79 -1.31
C ALA A 99 2.45 8.18 -0.07
N TYR A 100 3.17 7.07 -0.24
CA TYR A 100 3.98 6.46 0.81
C TYR A 100 5.35 7.13 1.00
N SER A 101 5.79 8.00 0.10
CA SER A 101 7.11 8.64 0.18
C SER A 101 7.38 9.39 1.50
N PRO A 102 6.41 10.11 2.10
CA PRO A 102 6.61 10.71 3.43
C PRO A 102 6.79 9.69 4.55
N PHE A 103 6.44 8.43 4.32
CA PHE A 103 6.47 7.32 5.28
C PHE A 103 7.54 6.27 4.95
N LYS A 104 8.54 6.60 4.12
CA LYS A 104 9.64 5.66 3.77
C LYS A 104 10.31 5.05 5.01
N GLY A 105 10.55 5.85 6.04
CA GLY A 105 11.12 5.41 7.31
C GLY A 105 10.20 4.42 8.03
N ALA A 106 8.90 4.71 8.07
CA ALA A 106 7.90 3.84 8.70
C ALA A 106 7.86 2.45 8.02
N ILE A 107 7.81 2.42 6.69
CA ILE A 107 7.79 1.15 5.93
C ILE A 107 9.10 0.36 6.13
N LYS A 108 10.26 1.06 6.16
CA LYS A 108 11.55 0.42 6.44
C LYS A 108 11.60 -0.19 7.83
N ASN A 109 11.17 0.55 8.86
CA ASN A 109 11.13 0.08 10.25
C ASN A 109 10.11 -1.06 10.43
N LEU A 110 8.97 -1.01 9.73
CA LEU A 110 7.98 -2.06 9.72
C LEU A 110 8.52 -3.35 9.09
N ASN A 111 9.21 -3.26 7.95
CA ASN A 111 9.84 -4.41 7.29
C ASN A 111 10.90 -5.06 8.19
N MET A 112 11.73 -4.25 8.86
CA MET A 112 12.70 -4.77 9.81
C MET A 112 12.04 -5.48 11.01
N ALA A 113 10.96 -4.92 11.54
CA ALA A 113 10.20 -5.55 12.63
C ALA A 113 9.50 -6.85 12.18
N ALA A 114 9.02 -6.91 10.95
CA ALA A 114 8.38 -8.09 10.36
C ALA A 114 9.31 -9.30 10.26
N LEU A 115 10.65 -9.11 10.18
CA LEU A 115 11.61 -10.22 10.15
C LEU A 115 11.56 -11.08 11.42
N THR A 116 11.17 -10.50 12.54
CA THR A 116 11.13 -11.18 13.85
C THR A 116 9.72 -11.26 14.45
N ASN A 117 8.73 -10.66 13.78
CA ASN A 117 7.34 -10.62 14.23
C ASN A 117 6.39 -11.17 13.15
N PRO A 118 5.99 -12.46 13.23
CA PRO A 118 5.12 -13.10 12.24
C PRO A 118 3.77 -12.38 12.04
N SER A 119 3.21 -11.76 13.09
CA SER A 119 1.96 -11.02 12.98
C SER A 119 2.10 -9.79 12.10
N LEU A 120 3.21 -9.04 12.22
CA LEU A 120 3.52 -7.92 11.35
C LEU A 120 3.82 -8.37 9.92
N ALA A 121 4.56 -9.47 9.75
CA ALA A 121 4.82 -10.03 8.42
C ALA A 121 3.52 -10.41 7.70
N SER A 122 2.63 -11.12 8.39
CA SER A 122 1.31 -11.50 7.85
C SER A 122 0.47 -10.27 7.51
N LEU A 123 0.44 -9.27 8.40
CA LEU A 123 -0.28 -8.02 8.20
C LEU A 123 0.22 -7.31 6.93
N THR A 124 1.52 -7.11 6.80
CA THR A 124 2.13 -6.41 5.65
C THR A 124 1.80 -7.11 4.33
N ILE A 125 1.92 -8.45 4.28
CA ILE A 125 1.59 -9.24 3.08
C ILE A 125 0.10 -9.15 2.75
N ASN A 126 -0.78 -9.18 3.77
CA ASN A 126 -2.22 -9.09 3.56
C ASN A 126 -2.63 -7.70 3.06
N ARG A 127 -2.07 -6.62 3.63
CA ARG A 127 -2.33 -5.25 3.16
C ARG A 127 -1.86 -5.06 1.72
N LEU A 128 -0.64 -5.51 1.41
CA LEU A 128 -0.12 -5.42 0.05
C LEU A 128 -0.97 -6.21 -0.95
N SER A 129 -1.49 -7.36 -0.54
CA SER A 129 -2.40 -8.16 -1.38
C SER A 129 -3.77 -7.48 -1.54
N ALA A 130 -4.29 -6.83 -0.49
CA ALA A 130 -5.56 -6.11 -0.55
C ALA A 130 -5.48 -4.93 -1.51
N VAL A 131 -4.46 -4.06 -1.37
CA VAL A 131 -4.29 -2.92 -2.28
C VAL A 131 -3.99 -3.36 -3.71
N SER A 132 -3.21 -4.44 -3.91
CA SER A 132 -2.97 -5.01 -5.24
C SER A 132 -4.26 -5.48 -5.90
N LYS A 133 -5.17 -6.08 -5.12
CA LYS A 133 -6.50 -6.45 -5.60
C LYS A 133 -7.29 -5.22 -6.05
N THR A 134 -7.33 -4.17 -5.23
CA THR A 134 -8.03 -2.91 -5.56
C THR A 134 -7.46 -2.26 -6.83
N ILE A 135 -6.13 -2.19 -6.97
CA ILE A 135 -5.50 -1.66 -8.20
C ILE A 135 -5.94 -2.46 -9.42
N LEU A 136 -5.90 -3.80 -9.38
CA LEU A 136 -6.33 -4.65 -10.49
C LEU A 136 -7.80 -4.42 -10.84
N GLU A 137 -8.71 -4.39 -9.85
CA GLU A 137 -10.14 -4.17 -10.04
C GLU A 137 -10.43 -2.79 -10.65
N LEU A 138 -9.81 -1.74 -10.14
CA LEU A 138 -9.94 -0.38 -10.68
C LEU A 138 -9.37 -0.27 -12.10
N SER A 139 -8.32 -1.03 -12.41
CA SER A 139 -7.73 -1.08 -13.76
C SER A 139 -8.54 -1.93 -14.75
N GLY A 140 -9.64 -2.55 -14.31
CA GLY A 140 -10.50 -3.38 -15.16
C GLY A 140 -10.03 -4.83 -15.33
N ASP A 141 -9.09 -5.31 -14.51
CA ASP A 141 -8.64 -6.70 -14.55
C ASP A 141 -9.51 -7.60 -13.67
N ASP A 142 -9.64 -8.89 -14.06
CA ASP A 142 -10.43 -9.87 -13.32
C ASP A 142 -9.63 -10.47 -12.15
N THR A 143 -10.13 -10.25 -10.94
CA THR A 143 -9.54 -10.76 -9.68
C THR A 143 -10.22 -12.05 -9.17
N SER A 144 -11.14 -12.65 -9.96
CA SER A 144 -11.91 -13.81 -9.53
C SER A 144 -11.15 -15.13 -9.69
N GLY A 145 -11.52 -16.12 -8.88
CA GLY A 145 -11.01 -17.49 -8.97
C GLY A 145 -9.50 -17.63 -8.72
N VAL A 146 -8.94 -18.77 -9.13
CA VAL A 146 -7.52 -19.08 -8.91
C VAL A 146 -6.60 -18.15 -9.72
N LYS A 147 -6.98 -17.84 -10.96
CA LYS A 147 -6.21 -16.93 -11.81
C LYS A 147 -6.18 -15.52 -11.23
N GLY A 148 -7.31 -15.01 -10.74
CA GLY A 148 -7.37 -13.72 -10.05
C GLY A 148 -6.48 -13.69 -8.80
N LEU A 149 -6.49 -14.76 -7.99
CA LEU A 149 -5.59 -14.87 -6.84
C LEU A 149 -4.11 -14.81 -7.25
N LEU A 150 -3.72 -15.48 -8.34
CA LEU A 150 -2.35 -15.46 -8.85
C LEU A 150 -1.96 -14.06 -9.36
N ARG A 151 -2.86 -13.34 -10.01
CA ARG A 151 -2.65 -11.94 -10.44
C ARG A 151 -2.43 -11.02 -9.23
N ILE A 152 -3.29 -11.11 -8.22
CA ILE A 152 -3.15 -10.35 -6.97
C ILE A 152 -1.78 -10.61 -6.32
N LYS A 153 -1.38 -11.87 -6.18
CA LYS A 153 -0.08 -12.23 -5.59
C LYS A 153 1.10 -11.84 -6.47
N GLY A 154 0.93 -11.91 -7.79
CA GLY A 154 1.93 -11.44 -8.76
C GLY A 154 2.16 -9.94 -8.62
N LEU A 155 1.10 -9.12 -8.60
CA LEU A 155 1.21 -7.67 -8.44
C LEU A 155 1.78 -7.29 -7.07
N ALA A 156 1.36 -7.94 -5.99
CA ALA A 156 1.95 -7.76 -4.66
C ALA A 156 3.45 -8.10 -4.67
N GLY A 157 3.86 -9.13 -5.42
CA GLY A 157 5.27 -9.48 -5.62
C GLY A 157 6.05 -8.42 -6.37
N VAL A 158 5.48 -7.83 -7.42
CA VAL A 158 6.07 -6.69 -8.17
C VAL A 158 6.31 -5.51 -7.22
N ALA A 159 5.26 -5.12 -6.48
CA ALA A 159 5.35 -4.03 -5.52
C ALA A 159 6.43 -4.31 -4.44
N LEU A 160 6.43 -5.51 -3.83
CA LEU A 160 7.43 -5.85 -2.81
C LEU A 160 8.86 -5.84 -3.37
N ALA A 161 9.05 -6.33 -4.60
CA ALA A 161 10.36 -6.37 -5.24
C ALA A 161 10.91 -4.98 -5.60
N ALA A 162 10.04 -4.02 -5.95
CA ALA A 162 10.42 -2.64 -6.24
C ALA A 162 10.76 -1.83 -4.96
N GLN A 163 10.34 -2.29 -3.79
CA GLN A 163 10.49 -1.55 -2.53
C GLN A 163 11.96 -1.25 -2.19
N ARG A 164 12.89 -2.15 -2.53
CA ARG A 164 14.32 -1.94 -2.31
C ARG A 164 14.85 -0.73 -3.09
N ASP A 165 14.48 -0.64 -4.35
CA ASP A 165 14.92 0.42 -5.25
C ASP A 165 14.25 1.74 -4.84
N TRP A 166 12.98 1.71 -4.44
CA TRP A 166 12.26 2.86 -3.89
C TRP A 166 12.90 3.40 -2.60
N PHE A 167 13.38 2.54 -1.70
CA PHE A 167 14.10 3.00 -0.50
C PHE A 167 15.41 3.72 -0.82
N ALA A 168 16.04 3.39 -1.94
CA ALA A 168 17.30 3.97 -2.40
C ALA A 168 17.10 5.12 -3.40
N ASP A 169 15.86 5.37 -3.83
CA ASP A 169 15.54 6.40 -4.81
C ASP A 169 15.39 7.76 -4.11
N ASP A 170 16.38 8.63 -4.32
CA ASP A 170 16.41 10.00 -3.82
C ASP A 170 16.05 11.04 -4.90
N THR A 171 15.59 10.58 -6.08
CA THR A 171 15.13 11.49 -7.15
C THR A 171 13.80 12.13 -6.78
N ALA A 172 13.62 13.40 -7.15
CA ALA A 172 12.40 14.15 -6.80
C ALA A 172 11.14 13.60 -7.50
N ASP A 173 11.32 12.98 -8.66
CA ASP A 173 10.26 12.42 -9.51
C ASP A 173 10.15 10.89 -9.42
N MET A 174 10.87 10.26 -8.51
CA MET A 174 10.93 8.79 -8.36
C MET A 174 11.25 8.04 -9.66
N SER A 175 12.00 8.66 -10.57
CA SER A 175 12.26 8.09 -11.91
C SER A 175 12.92 6.71 -11.89
N VAL A 176 13.76 6.41 -10.89
CA VAL A 176 14.35 5.08 -10.70
C VAL A 176 13.28 4.06 -10.32
N THR A 177 12.42 4.41 -9.37
CA THR A 177 11.33 3.56 -8.88
C THR A 177 10.33 3.26 -9.99
N ILE A 178 9.90 4.29 -10.75
CA ILE A 178 8.95 4.15 -11.86
C ILE A 178 9.50 3.20 -12.93
N ARG A 179 10.77 3.36 -13.33
CA ARG A 179 11.40 2.46 -14.29
C ARG A 179 11.45 1.03 -13.77
N VAL A 180 11.80 0.81 -12.51
CA VAL A 180 11.88 -0.53 -11.93
C VAL A 180 10.48 -1.17 -11.86
N LEU A 181 9.45 -0.40 -11.50
CA LEU A 181 8.06 -0.87 -11.49
C LEU A 181 7.63 -1.33 -12.89
N ASP A 182 7.88 -0.52 -13.92
CA ASP A 182 7.54 -0.85 -15.31
C ASP A 182 8.27 -2.12 -15.78
N GLU A 183 9.58 -2.23 -15.53
CA GLU A 183 10.38 -3.41 -15.90
C GLU A 183 9.87 -4.67 -15.22
N ARG A 184 9.59 -4.61 -13.90
CA ARG A 184 9.09 -5.76 -13.13
C ARG A 184 7.66 -6.13 -13.52
N LEU A 185 6.82 -5.15 -13.82
CA LEU A 185 5.46 -5.39 -14.29
C LEU A 185 5.48 -6.11 -15.65
N LYS A 186 6.35 -5.70 -16.60
CA LYS A 186 6.59 -6.40 -17.88
C LYS A 186 7.03 -7.84 -17.69
N GLN A 187 7.95 -8.07 -16.74
CA GLN A 187 8.42 -9.43 -16.43
C GLN A 187 7.29 -10.29 -15.86
N ALA A 188 6.50 -9.75 -14.91
CA ALA A 188 5.38 -10.44 -14.30
C ALA A 188 4.28 -10.78 -15.32
N GLU A 189 3.98 -9.84 -16.24
CA GLU A 189 3.04 -10.02 -17.34
C GLU A 189 3.49 -11.14 -18.29
N SER A 190 4.74 -11.09 -18.75
CA SER A 190 5.32 -12.13 -19.61
C SER A 190 5.24 -13.52 -18.97
N PHE A 191 5.51 -13.59 -17.66
CA PHE A 191 5.39 -14.83 -16.90
C PHE A 191 3.93 -15.29 -16.78
N ALA A 192 3.00 -14.38 -16.51
CA ALA A 192 1.57 -14.67 -16.41
C ALA A 192 0.98 -15.17 -17.75
N ILE A 193 1.43 -14.63 -18.88
CA ILE A 193 1.09 -15.10 -20.24
C ILE A 193 1.61 -16.53 -20.43
N SER A 194 2.87 -16.80 -20.08
CA SER A 194 3.49 -18.13 -20.27
C SER A 194 2.77 -19.22 -19.46
N LEU A 195 2.16 -18.85 -18.34
CA LEU A 195 1.36 -19.75 -17.49
C LEU A 195 -0.14 -19.79 -17.84
N ASN A 196 -0.58 -19.12 -18.92
CA ASN A 196 -2.00 -18.98 -19.27
C ASN A 196 -2.87 -18.34 -18.15
N ILE A 197 -2.29 -17.51 -17.31
CA ILE A 197 -3.00 -16.75 -16.27
C ILE A 197 -3.75 -15.58 -16.91
N ILE A 198 -3.08 -14.88 -17.85
CA ILE A 198 -3.67 -13.81 -18.68
C ILE A 198 -3.55 -14.20 -20.16
N PRO A 199 -4.46 -13.69 -21.02
CA PRO A 199 -4.34 -13.91 -22.46
C PRO A 199 -3.11 -13.19 -23.02
N ALA A 200 -2.51 -13.74 -24.07
CA ALA A 200 -1.51 -13.02 -24.83
C ALA A 200 -2.16 -11.82 -25.52
N HIS A 201 -1.50 -10.66 -25.51
CA HIS A 201 -1.95 -9.53 -26.31
C HIS A 201 -2.02 -9.95 -27.79
N PRO A 202 -3.09 -9.59 -28.53
CA PRO A 202 -3.07 -9.77 -29.97
C PRO A 202 -1.85 -9.02 -30.52
N LYS A 203 -1.00 -9.73 -31.27
CA LYS A 203 0.11 -9.07 -31.96
C LYS A 203 -0.49 -7.98 -32.82
N ALA A 204 -0.01 -6.74 -32.61
CA ALA A 204 -0.25 -5.65 -33.54
C ALA A 204 0.58 -5.91 -34.82
N ASP A 205 0.12 -6.88 -35.60
CA ASP A 205 0.65 -7.18 -36.93
C ASP A 205 -0.52 -7.53 -37.84
N GLU A 206 -0.55 -6.86 -38.98
CA GLU A 206 -1.43 -6.98 -40.13
C GLU A 206 -2.66 -6.04 -40.12
N ALA A 207 -2.36 -4.74 -40.32
CA ALA A 207 -3.21 -3.89 -41.15
C ALA A 207 -2.34 -3.07 -42.08
#